data_7caba445d94dc413988de4e52fec2b99
#
_entry.id   7caba445d94dc413988de4e52fec2b99
#
_cell.length_a   1.000
_cell.length_b   1.000
_cell.length_c   1.000
_cell.angle_alpha   90.00
_cell.angle_beta   90.00
_cell.angle_gamma   90.00
#
_symmetry.space_group_name_H-M   'P 1'
#
loop_
_entity.id
_entity.type
_entity.pdbx_description
1 polymer ?
#
loop_
_entity_poly.entity_id
_entity_poly.type
_entity_poly.pdbx_seq_one_letter_code
_entity_poly.pdbx_strand_id
1 'polypeptide(L)'
;MEIHSAHGYLLNQFFSPLGNKRTDEYGGDVNGRIKIHLEVIKAVRQAVGEDFPILLRLGASDYTQGGTTIEDSIIAAVELEKAGVDMLDISGGFCGYLADEVDQQGYFSVLTQPLMEVVSIPVILTGGITDISAAEELLVQKKA
;
A
#
# COMPACT_ATOMS: atom_id res chain seq x y z
N MET A 1 -7.74 13.29 2.02
CA MET A 1 -8.20 12.16 2.90
C MET A 1 -7.26 10.99 2.71
N GLU A 2 -6.95 10.24 3.77
CA GLU A 2 -6.17 9.00 3.65
C GLU A 2 -7.01 7.81 4.10
N ILE A 3 -7.12 6.82 3.22
CA ILE A 3 -7.76 5.54 3.50
C ILE A 3 -6.68 4.60 4.05
N HIS A 4 -6.92 4.02 5.23
CA HIS A 4 -5.94 3.18 5.90
C HIS A 4 -6.12 1.70 5.58
N SER A 5 -5.17 1.12 4.84
CA SER A 5 -5.13 -0.30 4.45
C SER A 5 -3.79 -0.96 4.84
N ALA A 6 -3.34 -0.76 6.07
CA ALA A 6 -2.10 -1.29 6.59
C ALA A 6 -2.23 -1.76 8.04
N HIS A 7 -1.16 -2.30 8.60
CA HIS A 7 -0.94 -2.56 10.04
C HIS A 7 -1.99 -3.48 10.68
N GLY A 8 -2.57 -4.42 9.92
CA GLY A 8 -3.56 -5.38 10.43
C GLY A 8 -4.95 -4.81 10.69
N TYR A 9 -5.23 -3.55 10.28
CA TYR A 9 -6.57 -2.98 10.39
C TYR A 9 -7.52 -3.51 9.31
N LEU A 10 -8.79 -3.12 9.34
CA LEU A 10 -9.87 -3.76 8.61
C LEU A 10 -9.55 -4.01 7.13
N LEU A 11 -9.16 -2.99 6.37
CA LEU A 11 -8.88 -3.16 4.94
C LEU A 11 -7.65 -4.05 4.71
N ASN A 12 -6.60 -3.90 5.52
CA ASN A 12 -5.44 -4.80 5.43
C ASN A 12 -5.81 -6.26 5.74
N GLN A 13 -6.77 -6.51 6.66
CA GLN A 13 -7.27 -7.86 6.93
C GLN A 13 -7.99 -8.48 5.73
N PHE A 14 -8.65 -7.66 4.90
CA PHE A 14 -9.21 -8.13 3.62
C PHE A 14 -8.13 -8.38 2.58
N PHE A 15 -7.12 -7.52 2.51
CA PHE A 15 -6.04 -7.65 1.54
C PHE A 15 -5.12 -8.84 1.83
N SER A 16 -4.73 -9.04 3.08
CA SER A 16 -3.81 -10.09 3.47
C SER A 16 -4.45 -11.49 3.46
N PRO A 17 -3.83 -12.50 2.80
CA PRO A 17 -4.27 -13.88 2.87
C PRO A 17 -4.14 -14.48 4.28
N LEU A 18 -3.37 -13.86 5.18
CA LEU A 18 -3.30 -14.29 6.59
C LEU A 18 -4.62 -14.04 7.31
N GLY A 19 -5.25 -12.89 7.06
CA GLY A 19 -6.55 -12.50 7.63
C GLY A 19 -7.73 -12.99 6.81
N ASN A 20 -7.64 -12.86 5.48
CA ASN A 20 -8.76 -13.14 4.58
C ASN A 20 -8.81 -14.62 4.15
N LYS A 21 -9.69 -15.39 4.77
CA LYS A 21 -9.98 -16.79 4.42
C LYS A 21 -11.32 -16.95 3.71
N ARG A 22 -11.88 -15.86 3.17
CA ARG A 22 -13.19 -15.86 2.49
C ARG A 22 -13.09 -16.62 1.17
N THR A 23 -14.22 -17.24 0.80
CA THR A 23 -14.40 -18.00 -0.45
C THR A 23 -15.45 -17.35 -1.37
N ASP A 24 -15.96 -16.20 -0.97
CA ASP A 24 -16.85 -15.38 -1.77
C ASP A 24 -16.07 -14.33 -2.58
N GLU A 25 -16.79 -13.40 -3.19
CA GLU A 25 -16.24 -12.36 -4.06
C GLU A 25 -15.25 -11.38 -3.40
N TYR A 26 -15.10 -11.41 -2.07
CA TYR A 26 -14.15 -10.59 -1.30
C TYR A 26 -12.93 -11.38 -0.84
N GLY A 27 -12.72 -12.60 -1.34
CA GLY A 27 -11.60 -13.47 -0.97
C GLY A 27 -10.92 -14.09 -2.17
N GLY A 28 -10.08 -15.08 -1.92
CA GLY A 28 -9.36 -15.82 -2.96
C GLY A 28 -8.14 -15.07 -3.50
N ASP A 29 -8.14 -14.74 -4.78
CA ASP A 29 -7.02 -14.03 -5.42
C ASP A 29 -6.93 -12.54 -5.02
N VAL A 30 -5.91 -11.85 -5.52
CA VAL A 30 -5.67 -10.42 -5.23
C VAL A 30 -6.90 -9.58 -5.58
N ASN A 31 -7.54 -9.83 -6.73
CA ASN A 31 -8.67 -9.03 -7.18
C ASN A 31 -9.88 -9.16 -6.24
N GLY A 32 -10.16 -10.37 -5.77
CA GLY A 32 -11.19 -10.57 -4.75
C GLY A 32 -10.84 -9.90 -3.43
N ARG A 33 -9.57 -10.04 -2.97
CA ARG A 33 -9.12 -9.46 -1.70
C ARG A 33 -9.12 -7.93 -1.68
N ILE A 34 -8.90 -7.25 -2.82
CA ILE A 34 -8.95 -5.78 -2.92
C ILE A 34 -10.33 -5.24 -3.28
N LYS A 35 -11.31 -6.07 -3.57
CA LYS A 35 -12.64 -5.61 -4.00
C LYS A 35 -13.26 -4.59 -3.06
N ILE A 36 -13.21 -4.83 -1.76
CA ILE A 36 -13.73 -3.89 -0.77
C ILE A 36 -13.01 -2.53 -0.81
N HIS A 37 -11.71 -2.51 -1.11
CA HIS A 37 -10.95 -1.26 -1.27
C HIS A 37 -11.49 -0.45 -2.43
N LEU A 38 -11.72 -1.09 -3.58
CA LEU A 38 -12.25 -0.44 -4.78
C LEU A 38 -13.65 0.15 -4.51
N GLU A 39 -14.50 -0.57 -3.77
CA GLU A 39 -15.83 -0.08 -3.38
C GLU A 39 -15.73 1.12 -2.43
N VAL A 40 -14.83 1.07 -1.44
CA VAL A 40 -14.61 2.19 -0.50
C VAL A 40 -14.07 3.42 -1.24
N ILE A 41 -13.07 3.25 -2.12
CA ILE A 41 -12.49 4.34 -2.90
C ILE A 41 -13.57 4.99 -3.77
N LYS A 42 -14.36 4.19 -4.47
CA LYS A 42 -15.47 4.66 -5.30
C LYS A 42 -16.49 5.45 -4.48
N ALA A 43 -16.89 4.94 -3.32
CA ALA A 43 -17.85 5.63 -2.45
C ALA A 43 -17.28 6.95 -1.92
N VAL A 44 -16.02 6.97 -1.53
CA VAL A 44 -15.32 8.20 -1.09
C VAL A 44 -15.25 9.20 -2.23
N ARG A 45 -14.79 8.80 -3.43
CA ARG A 45 -14.70 9.67 -4.62
C ARG A 45 -16.06 10.28 -4.97
N GLN A 46 -17.14 9.50 -4.93
CA GLN A 46 -18.49 10.00 -5.14
C GLN A 46 -18.91 11.05 -4.10
N ALA A 47 -18.47 10.92 -2.87
CA ALA A 47 -18.83 11.83 -1.78
C ALA A 47 -18.02 13.15 -1.80
N VAL A 48 -16.72 13.09 -2.19
CA VAL A 48 -15.82 14.25 -2.08
C VAL A 48 -15.61 14.97 -3.41
N GLY A 49 -15.96 14.36 -4.55
CA GLY A 49 -15.76 14.93 -5.90
C GLY A 49 -14.37 14.65 -6.47
N GLU A 50 -14.17 15.04 -7.73
CA GLU A 50 -12.97 14.70 -8.52
C GLU A 50 -11.70 15.42 -8.03
N ASP A 51 -11.84 16.65 -7.54
CA ASP A 51 -10.70 17.51 -7.18
C ASP A 51 -10.15 17.25 -5.76
N PHE A 52 -10.84 16.42 -4.96
CA PHE A 52 -10.41 16.18 -3.58
C PHE A 52 -9.39 15.03 -3.53
N PRO A 53 -8.14 15.25 -3.03
CA PRO A 53 -7.12 14.21 -3.03
C PRO A 53 -7.47 13.06 -2.10
N ILE A 54 -7.40 11.83 -2.63
CA ILE A 54 -7.57 10.57 -1.91
C ILE A 54 -6.23 9.84 -1.88
N LEU A 55 -5.66 9.72 -0.69
CA LEU A 55 -4.49 8.90 -0.43
C LEU A 55 -4.93 7.52 0.07
N LEU A 56 -4.11 6.51 -0.18
CA LEU A 56 -4.31 5.20 0.42
C LEU A 56 -3.00 4.69 1.01
N ARG A 57 -3.04 4.41 2.33
CA ARG A 57 -1.91 3.76 2.99
C ARG A 57 -2.01 2.26 2.80
N LEU A 58 -1.06 1.70 2.05
CA LEU A 58 -1.02 0.30 1.68
C LEU A 58 0.02 -0.47 2.50
N GLY A 59 -0.43 -1.51 3.18
CA GLY A 59 0.45 -2.52 3.76
C GLY A 59 0.95 -3.45 2.65
N ALA A 60 2.08 -3.07 2.01
CA ALA A 60 2.52 -3.67 0.76
C ALA A 60 3.22 -5.03 0.92
N SER A 61 3.59 -5.43 2.13
CA SER A 61 4.08 -6.77 2.46
C SER A 61 3.79 -7.11 3.92
N ASP A 62 3.46 -8.36 4.18
CA ASP A 62 3.31 -8.86 5.55
C ASP A 62 4.63 -9.37 6.14
N TYR A 63 5.68 -9.49 5.32
CA TYR A 63 6.97 -10.09 5.72
C TYR A 63 6.81 -11.44 6.45
N THR A 64 5.76 -12.17 6.11
CA THR A 64 5.40 -13.44 6.74
C THR A 64 4.97 -14.44 5.68
N GLN A 65 5.42 -15.68 5.79
CA GLN A 65 5.05 -16.75 4.86
C GLN A 65 3.51 -16.89 4.75
N GLY A 66 3.02 -16.89 3.53
CA GLY A 66 1.59 -16.97 3.23
C GLY A 66 0.81 -15.67 3.42
N GLY A 67 1.52 -14.56 3.70
CA GLY A 67 0.95 -13.21 3.74
C GLY A 67 0.98 -12.50 2.39
N THR A 68 0.63 -11.22 2.41
CA THR A 68 0.74 -10.33 1.25
C THR A 68 2.17 -10.21 0.81
N THR A 69 2.42 -10.35 -0.49
CA THR A 69 3.73 -10.17 -1.13
C THR A 69 3.77 -8.88 -1.94
N ILE A 70 4.96 -8.50 -2.39
CA ILE A 70 5.11 -7.32 -3.27
C ILE A 70 4.42 -7.54 -4.63
N GLU A 71 4.39 -8.77 -5.13
CA GLU A 71 3.70 -9.13 -6.38
C GLU A 71 2.18 -8.91 -6.24
N ASP A 72 1.59 -9.28 -5.11
CA ASP A 72 0.19 -8.97 -4.79
C ASP A 72 -0.05 -7.46 -4.80
N SER A 73 0.88 -6.70 -4.21
CA SER A 73 0.77 -5.24 -4.09
C SER A 73 0.96 -4.51 -5.40
N ILE A 74 1.78 -5.03 -6.31
CA ILE A 74 1.92 -4.52 -7.69
C ILE A 74 0.57 -4.63 -8.42
N ILE A 75 -0.10 -5.77 -8.35
CA ILE A 75 -1.43 -5.96 -8.94
C ILE A 75 -2.45 -5.00 -8.30
N ALA A 76 -2.44 -4.93 -6.98
CA ALA A 76 -3.35 -4.07 -6.23
C ALA A 76 -3.15 -2.59 -6.56
N ALA A 77 -1.91 -2.10 -6.61
CA ALA A 77 -1.58 -0.69 -6.85
C ALA A 77 -2.16 -0.18 -8.18
N VAL A 78 -2.05 -0.97 -9.24
CA VAL A 78 -2.62 -0.64 -10.56
C VAL A 78 -4.14 -0.49 -10.49
N GLU A 79 -4.83 -1.38 -9.80
CA GLU A 79 -6.29 -1.33 -9.68
C GLU A 79 -6.75 -0.20 -8.73
N LEU A 80 -5.99 0.10 -7.67
CA LEU A 80 -6.25 1.20 -6.75
C LEU A 80 -6.11 2.57 -7.46
N GLU A 81 -5.07 2.75 -8.28
CA GLU A 81 -4.91 3.95 -9.12
C GLU A 81 -6.09 4.10 -10.08
N LYS A 82 -6.47 3.06 -10.81
CA LYS A 82 -7.65 3.07 -11.71
C LYS A 82 -8.95 3.40 -10.98
N ALA A 83 -9.07 3.02 -9.72
CA ALA A 83 -10.25 3.31 -8.90
C ALA A 83 -10.32 4.76 -8.42
N GLY A 84 -9.25 5.55 -8.60
CA GLY A 84 -9.21 6.98 -8.28
C GLY A 84 -8.44 7.34 -7.02
N VAL A 85 -7.46 6.54 -6.62
CA VAL A 85 -6.44 6.93 -5.64
C VAL A 85 -5.48 7.91 -6.31
N ASP A 86 -5.18 9.01 -5.66
CA ASP A 86 -4.29 10.06 -6.17
C ASP A 86 -2.84 9.90 -5.67
N MET A 87 -2.61 9.13 -4.60
CA MET A 87 -1.28 8.92 -4.03
C MET A 87 -1.28 7.67 -3.15
N LEU A 88 -0.22 6.87 -3.23
CA LEU A 88 0.01 5.71 -2.36
C LEU A 88 1.01 6.06 -1.25
N ASP A 89 0.69 5.73 0.00
CA ASP A 89 1.60 5.76 1.16
C ASP A 89 1.97 4.32 1.51
N ILE A 90 3.24 3.94 1.36
CA ILE A 90 3.68 2.55 1.48
C ILE A 90 4.21 2.26 2.87
N SER A 91 3.70 1.18 3.44
CA SER A 91 4.06 0.70 4.77
C SER A 91 3.99 -0.83 4.84
N GLY A 92 4.24 -1.41 6.01
CA GLY A 92 4.02 -2.83 6.27
C GLY A 92 2.55 -3.21 6.43
N GLY A 93 2.24 -4.45 6.18
CA GLY A 93 0.94 -5.06 6.40
C GLY A 93 0.76 -5.53 7.85
N PHE A 94 0.59 -6.84 8.05
CA PHE A 94 0.48 -7.42 9.40
C PHE A 94 1.76 -7.31 10.24
N CYS A 95 2.92 -7.10 9.62
CA CYS A 95 4.17 -6.80 10.30
C CYS A 95 4.17 -5.40 10.98
N GLY A 96 3.19 -4.56 10.68
CA GLY A 96 3.12 -3.18 11.19
C GLY A 96 4.24 -2.31 10.61
N TYR A 97 5.13 -1.81 11.49
CA TYR A 97 6.28 -0.99 11.11
C TYR A 97 7.57 -1.79 11.00
N LEU A 98 7.53 -3.11 11.25
CA LEU A 98 8.72 -3.96 11.28
C LEU A 98 8.97 -4.52 9.90
N ALA A 99 10.20 -4.40 9.45
CA ALA A 99 10.76 -5.06 8.30
C ALA A 99 12.08 -5.73 8.73
N ASP A 100 12.65 -6.54 7.87
CA ASP A 100 13.89 -7.26 8.21
C ASP A 100 15.10 -6.32 8.43
N GLU A 101 15.05 -5.10 7.89
CA GLU A 101 16.16 -4.13 7.90
C GLU A 101 15.73 -2.78 8.50
N VAL A 102 15.09 -2.79 9.67
CA VAL A 102 14.58 -1.56 10.33
C VAL A 102 15.65 -0.53 10.72
N ASP A 103 16.92 -0.89 10.70
CA ASP A 103 18.04 0.03 11.01
C ASP A 103 18.40 0.94 9.82
N GLN A 104 17.85 0.70 8.63
CA GLN A 104 18.10 1.53 7.46
C GLN A 104 17.09 2.65 7.32
N GLN A 105 17.56 3.82 6.91
CA GLN A 105 16.67 4.93 6.54
C GLN A 105 15.83 4.55 5.32
N GLY A 106 14.50 4.67 5.43
CA GLY A 106 13.58 4.29 4.35
C GLY A 106 13.56 2.79 4.05
N TYR A 107 13.55 1.95 5.06
CA TYR A 107 13.62 0.49 4.92
C TYR A 107 12.48 -0.13 4.08
N PHE A 108 11.38 0.59 3.85
CA PHE A 108 10.34 0.16 2.91
C PHE A 108 10.64 0.56 1.46
N SER A 109 11.81 1.12 1.14
CA SER A 109 12.18 1.45 -0.24
C SER A 109 12.17 0.24 -1.19
N VAL A 110 12.43 -0.95 -0.66
CA VAL A 110 12.30 -2.23 -1.41
C VAL A 110 10.87 -2.52 -1.86
N LEU A 111 9.87 -1.89 -1.22
CA LEU A 111 8.46 -1.99 -1.58
C LEU A 111 8.02 -0.82 -2.48
N THR A 112 8.53 0.42 -2.26
CA THR A 112 8.12 1.57 -3.08
C THR A 112 8.66 1.50 -4.48
N GLN A 113 9.92 1.11 -4.69
CA GLN A 113 10.54 1.07 -6.01
C GLN A 113 9.74 0.25 -7.05
N PRO A 114 9.39 -1.02 -6.81
CA PRO A 114 8.61 -1.78 -7.79
C PRO A 114 7.19 -1.25 -8.00
N LEU A 115 6.60 -0.57 -7.01
CA LEU A 115 5.29 0.07 -7.15
C LEU A 115 5.37 1.32 -8.03
N MET A 116 6.41 2.14 -7.88
CA MET A 116 6.66 3.31 -8.73
C MET A 116 6.87 2.96 -10.21
N GLU A 117 7.26 1.73 -10.53
CA GLU A 117 7.41 1.27 -11.91
C GLU A 117 6.07 0.98 -12.60
N VAL A 118 4.99 0.75 -11.83
CA VAL A 118 3.70 0.29 -12.36
C VAL A 118 2.56 1.29 -12.19
N VAL A 119 2.73 2.34 -11.39
CA VAL A 119 1.76 3.42 -11.22
C VAL A 119 2.31 4.75 -11.71
N SER A 120 1.42 5.67 -12.08
CA SER A 120 1.80 7.04 -12.49
C SER A 120 1.58 8.08 -11.38
N ILE A 121 0.84 7.71 -10.33
CA ILE A 121 0.59 8.57 -9.16
C ILE A 121 1.80 8.59 -8.21
N PRO A 122 1.96 9.68 -7.42
CA PRO A 122 3.02 9.74 -6.43
C PRO A 122 2.97 8.61 -5.40
N VAL A 123 4.15 8.15 -4.99
CA VAL A 123 4.32 7.11 -3.96
C VAL A 123 5.13 7.68 -2.81
N ILE A 124 4.57 7.66 -1.60
CA ILE A 124 5.24 8.08 -0.38
C ILE A 124 6.00 6.89 0.20
N LEU A 125 7.30 7.07 0.42
CA LEU A 125 8.13 6.14 1.17
C LEU A 125 8.05 6.44 2.67
N THR A 126 7.77 5.40 3.46
CA THR A 126 7.90 5.44 4.91
C THR A 126 8.99 4.47 5.41
N GLY A 127 9.23 4.46 6.71
CA GLY A 127 10.14 3.50 7.34
C GLY A 127 11.44 4.11 7.86
N GLY A 128 11.45 4.55 9.12
CA GLY A 128 12.64 4.92 9.87
C GLY A 128 13.43 6.12 9.33
N ILE A 129 12.80 7.01 8.57
CA ILE A 129 13.47 8.22 8.04
C ILE A 129 13.54 9.26 9.15
N THR A 130 14.73 9.50 9.65
CA THR A 130 15.01 10.44 10.75
C THR A 130 16.05 11.50 10.40
N ASP A 131 16.72 11.34 9.25
CA ASP A 131 17.76 12.23 8.77
C ASP A 131 17.36 12.88 7.44
N ILE A 132 17.52 14.21 7.34
CA ILE A 132 17.13 14.99 6.16
C ILE A 132 17.98 14.64 4.94
N SER A 133 19.29 14.42 5.15
CA SER A 133 20.20 14.08 4.05
C SER A 133 19.87 12.70 3.49
N ALA A 134 19.50 11.75 4.35
CA ALA A 134 19.04 10.45 3.92
C ALA A 134 17.72 10.54 3.14
N ALA A 135 16.78 11.40 3.57
CA ALA A 135 15.54 11.63 2.82
C ALA A 135 15.83 12.20 1.41
N GLU A 136 16.73 13.16 1.30
CA GLU A 136 17.15 13.73 0.01
C GLU A 136 17.80 12.65 -0.89
N GLU A 137 18.68 11.83 -0.33
CA GLU A 137 19.30 10.73 -1.07
C GLU A 137 18.29 9.73 -1.60
N LEU A 138 17.27 9.36 -0.79
CA LEU A 138 16.21 8.45 -1.20
C LEU A 138 15.41 8.99 -2.40
N LEU A 139 15.13 10.31 -2.42
CA LEU A 139 14.48 10.98 -3.56
C LEU A 139 15.40 10.99 -4.80
N VAL A 140 16.67 11.36 -4.65
CA VAL A 140 17.66 11.37 -5.75
C VAL A 140 17.84 9.98 -6.35
N GLN A 141 17.83 8.95 -5.51
CA GLN A 141 17.94 7.54 -5.92
C GLN A 141 16.62 6.97 -6.47
N LYS A 142 15.54 7.75 -6.55
CA LYS A 142 14.21 7.32 -6.99
C LYS A 142 13.68 6.13 -6.17
N LYS A 143 13.81 6.22 -4.88
CA LYS A 143 13.29 5.24 -3.92
C LYS A 143 11.97 5.69 -3.26
N ALA A 144 11.63 6.97 -3.49
CA ALA A 144 10.43 7.64 -3.03
C ALA A 144 9.91 8.58 -4.11
#